data_fe14c531cb7af7d7f93c0b5b644bd862
#
_entry.id   fe14c531cb7af7d7f93c0b5b644bd862
#
_cell.length_a   1.000
_cell.length_b   1.000
_cell.length_c   1.000
_cell.angle_alpha   90.00
_cell.angle_beta   90.00
_cell.angle_gamma   90.00
#
_symmetry.space_group_name_H-M   'P 1'
#
loop_
_entity.id
_entity.type
_entity.pdbx_description
1 polymer ?
#
loop_
_entity_poly.entity_id
_entity_poly.type
_entity_poly.pdbx_seq_one_letter_code
_entity_poly.pdbx_strand_id
1 'polypeptide(L)'
;MSVKLEGVELRRIAMPLVSPFRTSFGTQTARDILLLRAVTSDGEGWGECVAMSDPLYSSEYVDATADVLRRFFLPTLAASTEELQRHGAHAVNAVLHKFKGHRMAKAALQMAVLDAELRADGRSWARELGAVHERVPSGVSVGIFDSIPQLLDVVGSYLDAGYVRIKLKIEPGWDVEPVRAVRERFGDDVPLQVDANTAYTLRDARHLAKLDDFDLLLIEQPLEEEDILGHAELARLIKTPVCLDESIVSAQSAAAAISVGACSIINIKPGRVGGYLEAVRIHDVAAAHGLAVWCGGMVETGLGRAANAALAALPGFTLPGDISASDRFYRTDITAPLTISEGYMDVPAGPGLGVSPIPELLDAVTTSSEWITL
;
A
#
# COMPACT_ATOMS: atom_id res chain seq x y z
N MET A 1 -7.06 -10.26 -26.91
CA MET A 1 -6.71 -9.43 -28.08
C MET A 1 -5.35 -8.82 -27.85
N SER A 2 -4.52 -8.60 -28.89
CA SER A 2 -3.18 -8.02 -28.66
C SER A 2 -3.33 -6.51 -28.58
N VAL A 3 -3.31 -5.98 -27.37
CA VAL A 3 -3.42 -4.54 -27.13
C VAL A 3 -2.06 -3.89 -27.42
N LYS A 4 -2.05 -2.86 -28.28
CA LYS A 4 -0.84 -2.09 -28.58
C LYS A 4 -0.80 -0.87 -27.68
N LEU A 5 0.25 -0.74 -26.86
CA LEU A 5 0.51 0.46 -26.08
C LEU A 5 1.01 1.59 -27.01
N GLU A 6 0.28 2.69 -27.06
CA GLU A 6 0.56 3.84 -27.96
C GLU A 6 1.37 4.93 -27.25
N GLY A 7 1.19 5.05 -25.94
CA GLY A 7 1.92 6.02 -25.14
C GLY A 7 1.46 6.03 -23.69
N VAL A 8 2.19 6.78 -22.89
CA VAL A 8 1.91 6.99 -21.46
C VAL A 8 2.00 8.46 -21.13
N GLU A 9 0.95 8.97 -20.49
CA GLU A 9 0.99 10.27 -19.83
C GLU A 9 1.53 10.12 -18.42
N LEU A 10 2.54 10.91 -18.07
CA LEU A 10 3.02 11.11 -16.73
C LEU A 10 2.37 12.39 -16.18
N ARG A 11 1.42 12.25 -15.25
CA ARG A 11 0.68 13.38 -14.68
C ARG A 11 1.01 13.50 -13.19
N ARG A 12 1.53 14.65 -12.78
CA ARG A 12 1.84 14.96 -11.40
C ARG A 12 0.73 15.76 -10.75
N ILE A 13 0.31 15.37 -9.56
CA ILE A 13 -0.75 16.02 -8.81
C ILE A 13 -0.31 16.34 -7.39
N ALA A 14 -0.83 17.44 -6.82
CA ALA A 14 -0.61 17.83 -5.44
C ALA A 14 -1.90 17.70 -4.63
N MET A 15 -1.87 16.83 -3.62
CA MET A 15 -3.03 16.47 -2.80
C MET A 15 -2.78 16.88 -1.33
N PRO A 16 -3.36 17.99 -0.83
CA PRO A 16 -3.25 18.34 0.58
C PRO A 16 -4.01 17.35 1.45
N LEU A 17 -3.41 16.95 2.59
CA LEU A 17 -4.06 16.11 3.58
C LEU A 17 -5.03 16.93 4.44
N VAL A 18 -6.12 16.29 4.89
CA VAL A 18 -7.09 16.90 5.82
C VAL A 18 -6.49 17.20 7.19
N SER A 19 -5.47 16.44 7.58
CA SER A 19 -4.68 16.66 8.80
C SER A 19 -3.25 16.15 8.60
N PRO A 20 -2.25 16.72 9.30
CA PRO A 20 -0.89 16.20 9.28
C PRO A 20 -0.86 14.72 9.70
N PHE A 21 -0.05 13.92 8.99
CA PHE A 21 0.17 12.51 9.31
C PHE A 21 1.62 12.30 9.73
N ARG A 22 1.86 12.12 11.03
CA ARG A 22 3.19 11.94 11.63
C ARG A 22 3.50 10.46 11.84
N THR A 23 4.67 10.06 11.42
CA THR A 23 5.28 8.74 11.62
C THR A 23 6.66 8.91 12.25
N SER A 24 7.37 7.81 12.56
CA SER A 24 8.73 7.84 13.09
C SER A 24 9.75 8.52 12.16
N PHE A 25 9.50 8.54 10.83
CA PHE A 25 10.41 9.11 9.84
C PHE A 25 10.01 10.52 9.35
N GLY A 26 8.91 11.09 9.85
CA GLY A 26 8.53 12.47 9.51
C GLY A 26 7.04 12.75 9.49
N THR A 27 6.68 13.97 9.10
CA THR A 27 5.29 14.44 9.04
C THR A 27 4.92 14.83 7.61
N GLN A 28 3.84 14.27 7.09
CA GLN A 28 3.27 14.62 5.80
C GLN A 28 2.07 15.56 6.00
N THR A 29 2.02 16.63 5.22
CA THR A 29 0.86 17.58 5.16
C THR A 29 0.20 17.58 3.79
N ALA A 30 0.87 17.02 2.79
CA ALA A 30 0.37 16.85 1.44
C ALA A 30 1.05 15.63 0.79
N ARG A 31 0.44 15.12 -0.27
CA ARG A 31 1.04 14.13 -1.16
C ARG A 31 1.34 14.79 -2.50
N ASP A 32 2.52 14.51 -3.02
CA ASP A 32 2.92 14.76 -4.39
C ASP A 32 2.90 13.39 -5.09
N ILE A 33 1.99 13.20 -6.02
CA ILE A 33 1.67 11.90 -6.57
C ILE A 33 1.92 11.92 -8.08
N LEU A 34 2.59 10.88 -8.59
CA LEU A 34 2.73 10.65 -10.02
C LEU A 34 1.68 9.63 -10.47
N LEU A 35 0.75 10.07 -11.30
CA LEU A 35 -0.21 9.22 -11.99
C LEU A 35 0.31 8.87 -13.38
N LEU A 36 0.03 7.66 -13.82
CA LEU A 36 0.31 7.18 -15.17
C LEU A 36 -1.01 6.88 -15.88
N ARG A 37 -1.21 7.44 -17.07
CA ARG A 37 -2.29 7.05 -17.96
C ARG A 37 -1.70 6.33 -19.16
N ALA A 38 -1.89 5.01 -19.21
CA ALA A 38 -1.52 4.18 -20.35
C ALA A 38 -2.62 4.27 -21.42
N VAL A 39 -2.27 4.65 -22.63
CA VAL A 39 -3.20 4.69 -23.78
C VAL A 39 -2.82 3.58 -24.73
N THR A 40 -3.80 2.81 -25.13
CA THR A 40 -3.68 1.65 -26.01
C THR A 40 -4.60 1.79 -27.21
N SER A 41 -4.45 0.91 -28.21
CA SER A 41 -5.36 0.86 -29.36
C SER A 41 -6.84 0.66 -29.00
N ASP A 42 -7.13 0.08 -27.82
CA ASP A 42 -8.46 -0.36 -27.43
C ASP A 42 -9.04 0.40 -26.23
N GLY A 43 -8.27 1.34 -25.65
CA GLY A 43 -8.71 2.15 -24.53
C GLY A 43 -7.56 2.70 -23.70
N GLU A 44 -7.88 3.14 -22.49
CA GLU A 44 -6.92 3.72 -21.57
C GLU A 44 -7.07 3.15 -20.15
N GLY A 45 -5.99 3.19 -19.38
CA GLY A 45 -5.98 2.76 -17.99
C GLY A 45 -5.07 3.63 -17.12
N TRP A 46 -5.30 3.56 -15.82
CA TRP A 46 -4.66 4.42 -14.83
C TRP A 46 -3.81 3.61 -13.85
N GLY A 47 -2.68 4.20 -13.47
CA GLY A 47 -1.82 3.70 -12.41
C GLY A 47 -1.39 4.84 -11.50
N GLU A 48 -1.20 4.52 -10.22
CA GLU A 48 -0.77 5.47 -9.20
C GLU A 48 0.57 5.03 -8.62
N CYS A 49 1.56 5.93 -8.65
CA CYS A 49 2.84 5.73 -7.99
C CYS A 49 2.78 6.21 -6.55
N VAL A 50 3.09 5.33 -5.62
CA VAL A 50 3.04 5.61 -4.18
C VAL A 50 4.33 6.21 -3.62
N ALA A 51 5.35 6.45 -4.44
CA ALA A 51 6.59 7.10 -4.02
C ALA A 51 6.30 8.45 -3.36
N MET A 52 7.05 8.75 -2.30
CA MET A 52 6.93 10.01 -1.56
C MET A 52 7.76 11.10 -2.24
N SER A 53 7.58 12.37 -1.83
CA SER A 53 8.41 13.48 -2.30
C SER A 53 9.88 13.28 -1.95
N ASP A 54 10.14 12.70 -0.76
CA ASP A 54 11.46 12.48 -0.21
C ASP A 54 11.71 10.99 0.06
N PRO A 55 12.95 10.49 -0.06
CA PRO A 55 13.29 9.09 0.15
C PRO A 55 13.40 8.74 1.65
N LEU A 56 12.31 8.94 2.42
CA LEU A 56 12.27 8.71 3.87
C LEU A 56 11.68 7.34 4.23
N TYR A 57 10.71 6.85 3.44
CA TYR A 57 10.10 5.52 3.63
C TYR A 57 10.82 4.45 2.82
N SER A 58 11.32 4.80 1.65
CA SER A 58 12.12 3.94 0.79
C SER A 58 13.12 4.77 0.00
N SER A 59 14.06 4.13 -0.68
CA SER A 59 15.00 4.80 -1.58
C SER A 59 14.34 5.43 -2.83
N GLU A 60 13.07 5.08 -3.11
CA GLU A 60 12.32 5.63 -4.24
C GLU A 60 11.59 6.91 -3.85
N TYR A 61 11.67 7.93 -4.69
CA TYR A 61 10.93 9.19 -4.54
C TYR A 61 10.40 9.66 -5.90
N VAL A 62 9.42 10.55 -5.87
CA VAL A 62 8.58 10.86 -7.04
C VAL A 62 9.38 11.36 -8.24
N ASP A 63 10.42 12.20 -8.04
CA ASP A 63 11.24 12.71 -9.14
C ASP A 63 12.10 11.61 -9.77
N ALA A 64 12.73 10.75 -8.94
CA ALA A 64 13.48 9.60 -9.44
C ALA A 64 12.57 8.60 -10.17
N THR A 65 11.34 8.43 -9.70
CA THR A 65 10.33 7.61 -10.36
C THR A 65 9.97 8.15 -11.76
N ALA A 66 9.72 9.46 -11.87
CA ALA A 66 9.45 10.10 -13.16
C ALA A 66 10.65 9.99 -14.10
N ASP A 67 11.88 10.17 -13.60
CA ASP A 67 13.11 10.06 -14.39
C ASP A 67 13.34 8.64 -14.90
N VAL A 68 13.22 7.62 -14.05
CA VAL A 68 13.42 6.22 -14.46
C VAL A 68 12.36 5.75 -15.45
N LEU A 69 11.12 6.17 -15.29
CA LEU A 69 10.06 5.90 -16.28
C LEU A 69 10.43 6.48 -17.65
N ARG A 70 10.76 7.78 -17.69
CA ARG A 70 11.06 8.50 -18.91
C ARG A 70 12.28 7.96 -19.65
N ARG A 71 13.37 7.72 -18.94
CA ARG A 71 14.67 7.39 -19.53
C ARG A 71 14.90 5.92 -19.80
N PHE A 72 14.26 5.05 -19.04
CA PHE A 72 14.57 3.62 -19.07
C PHE A 72 13.37 2.73 -19.29
N PHE A 73 12.28 2.90 -18.54
CA PHE A 73 11.18 1.94 -18.57
C PHE A 73 10.34 2.06 -19.83
N LEU A 74 9.86 3.26 -20.14
CA LEU A 74 9.02 3.49 -21.32
C LEU A 74 9.78 3.19 -22.62
N PRO A 75 11.04 3.64 -22.84
CA PRO A 75 11.80 3.24 -24.03
C PRO A 75 12.02 1.71 -24.13
N THR A 76 12.18 1.03 -22.99
CA THR A 76 12.33 -0.44 -22.99
C THR A 76 11.03 -1.13 -23.34
N LEU A 77 9.88 -0.65 -22.85
CA LEU A 77 8.57 -1.19 -23.25
C LEU A 77 8.27 -0.95 -24.72
N ALA A 78 8.59 0.24 -25.24
CA ALA A 78 8.47 0.54 -26.68
C ALA A 78 9.27 -0.43 -27.56
N ALA A 79 10.46 -0.83 -27.10
CA ALA A 79 11.31 -1.81 -27.79
C ALA A 79 10.85 -3.29 -27.59
N SER A 80 9.85 -3.55 -26.73
CA SER A 80 9.36 -4.88 -26.36
C SER A 80 7.88 -5.07 -26.74
N THR A 81 7.47 -4.48 -27.86
CA THR A 81 6.05 -4.45 -28.28
C THR A 81 5.48 -5.87 -28.48
N GLU A 82 6.25 -6.81 -29.01
CA GLU A 82 5.78 -8.19 -29.22
C GLU A 82 5.46 -8.92 -27.90
N GLU A 83 6.30 -8.75 -26.87
CA GLU A 83 6.08 -9.32 -25.55
C GLU A 83 4.84 -8.71 -24.89
N LEU A 84 4.70 -7.38 -24.97
CA LEU A 84 3.53 -6.69 -24.45
C LEU A 84 2.25 -7.10 -25.16
N GLN A 85 2.27 -7.22 -26.49
CA GLN A 85 1.11 -7.70 -27.25
C GLN A 85 0.72 -9.14 -26.93
N ARG A 86 1.69 -9.99 -26.59
CA ARG A 86 1.46 -11.41 -26.28
C ARG A 86 1.01 -11.64 -24.86
N HIS A 87 1.53 -10.90 -23.90
CA HIS A 87 1.41 -11.16 -22.48
C HIS A 87 0.88 -9.98 -21.66
N GLY A 88 0.64 -8.82 -22.28
CA GLY A 88 0.05 -7.65 -21.65
C GLY A 88 0.79 -7.18 -20.42
N ALA A 89 0.04 -6.79 -19.40
CA ALA A 89 0.57 -6.33 -18.12
C ALA A 89 1.48 -7.36 -17.43
N HIS A 90 1.30 -8.67 -17.69
CA HIS A 90 2.19 -9.70 -17.16
C HIS A 90 3.62 -9.60 -17.72
N ALA A 91 3.79 -9.04 -18.94
CA ALA A 91 5.12 -8.82 -19.50
C ALA A 91 5.86 -7.63 -18.89
N VAL A 92 5.16 -6.63 -18.32
CA VAL A 92 5.77 -5.39 -17.82
C VAL A 92 6.92 -5.68 -16.87
N ASN A 93 6.69 -6.46 -15.81
CA ASN A 93 7.73 -6.78 -14.84
C ASN A 93 8.84 -7.68 -15.43
N ALA A 94 8.51 -8.59 -16.34
CA ALA A 94 9.49 -9.46 -17.01
C ALA A 94 10.44 -8.63 -17.90
N VAL A 95 9.90 -7.73 -18.72
CA VAL A 95 10.65 -6.82 -19.59
C VAL A 95 11.54 -5.88 -18.77
N LEU A 96 11.03 -5.38 -17.64
CA LEU A 96 11.74 -4.43 -16.77
C LEU A 96 12.64 -5.12 -15.73
N HIS A 97 12.72 -6.46 -15.70
CA HIS A 97 13.52 -7.20 -14.70
C HIS A 97 15.01 -6.84 -14.70
N LYS A 98 15.57 -6.49 -15.85
CA LYS A 98 16.98 -6.06 -15.99
C LYS A 98 17.32 -4.81 -15.14
N PHE A 99 16.34 -3.95 -14.85
CA PHE A 99 16.53 -2.77 -14.00
C PHE A 99 16.35 -3.15 -12.54
N LYS A 100 17.32 -2.76 -11.71
CA LYS A 100 17.29 -3.03 -10.26
C LYS A 100 16.44 -2.00 -9.53
N GLY A 101 15.74 -2.42 -8.47
CA GLY A 101 14.89 -1.53 -7.67
C GLY A 101 13.73 -0.90 -8.45
N HIS A 102 13.41 0.35 -8.10
CA HIS A 102 12.33 1.15 -8.70
C HIS A 102 11.00 0.39 -8.79
N ARG A 103 10.64 -0.28 -7.69
CA ARG A 103 9.46 -1.12 -7.61
C ARG A 103 8.16 -0.32 -7.68
N MET A 104 8.16 0.89 -7.07
CA MET A 104 6.99 1.77 -7.10
C MET A 104 6.71 2.29 -8.52
N ALA A 105 7.78 2.59 -9.29
CA ALA A 105 7.65 2.93 -10.71
C ALA A 105 7.10 1.76 -11.54
N LYS A 106 7.62 0.54 -11.31
CA LYS A 106 7.14 -0.69 -11.99
C LYS A 106 5.69 -0.98 -11.65
N ALA A 107 5.32 -0.83 -10.38
CA ALA A 107 3.96 -1.05 -9.89
C ALA A 107 2.95 -0.11 -10.57
N ALA A 108 3.26 1.19 -10.62
CA ALA A 108 2.40 2.17 -11.25
C ALA A 108 2.22 1.90 -12.75
N LEU A 109 3.30 1.52 -13.44
CA LEU A 109 3.25 1.21 -14.87
C LEU A 109 2.49 -0.09 -15.14
N GLN A 110 2.73 -1.16 -14.34
CA GLN A 110 1.95 -2.40 -14.44
C GLN A 110 0.46 -2.14 -14.18
N MET A 111 0.15 -1.32 -13.16
CA MET A 111 -1.22 -0.96 -12.83
C MET A 111 -1.91 -0.25 -14.00
N ALA A 112 -1.26 0.75 -14.62
CA ALA A 112 -1.84 1.47 -15.75
C ALA A 112 -2.10 0.57 -16.95
N VAL A 113 -1.16 -0.29 -17.30
CA VAL A 113 -1.32 -1.24 -18.43
C VAL A 113 -2.40 -2.27 -18.14
N LEU A 114 -2.43 -2.84 -16.94
CA LEU A 114 -3.44 -3.83 -16.54
C LEU A 114 -4.85 -3.20 -16.51
N ASP A 115 -4.97 -1.97 -16.00
CA ASP A 115 -6.27 -1.27 -16.01
C ASP A 115 -6.78 -1.05 -17.44
N ALA A 116 -5.90 -0.65 -18.37
CA ALA A 116 -6.27 -0.47 -19.77
C ALA A 116 -6.77 -1.78 -20.41
N GLU A 117 -6.07 -2.89 -20.18
CA GLU A 117 -6.47 -4.21 -20.69
C GLU A 117 -7.81 -4.67 -20.12
N LEU A 118 -7.98 -4.57 -18.81
CA LEU A 118 -9.20 -5.01 -18.14
C LEU A 118 -10.41 -4.16 -18.55
N ARG A 119 -10.23 -2.85 -18.79
CA ARG A 119 -11.27 -1.97 -19.32
C ARG A 119 -11.69 -2.37 -20.74
N ALA A 120 -10.71 -2.61 -21.61
CA ALA A 120 -10.95 -3.04 -22.98
C ALA A 120 -11.69 -4.39 -23.03
N ASP A 121 -11.37 -5.32 -22.16
CA ASP A 121 -12.00 -6.64 -22.07
C ASP A 121 -13.31 -6.66 -21.25
N GLY A 122 -13.72 -5.54 -20.63
CA GLY A 122 -14.89 -5.47 -19.75
C GLY A 122 -14.75 -6.29 -18.47
N ARG A 123 -13.53 -6.57 -18.02
CA ARG A 123 -13.21 -7.40 -16.84
C ARG A 123 -12.89 -6.52 -15.64
N SER A 124 -13.33 -6.92 -14.43
CA SER A 124 -13.00 -6.18 -13.22
C SER A 124 -11.62 -6.56 -12.66
N TRP A 125 -10.96 -5.60 -12.05
CA TRP A 125 -9.69 -5.75 -11.36
C TRP A 125 -9.74 -6.82 -10.27
N ALA A 126 -10.79 -6.78 -9.43
CA ALA A 126 -10.98 -7.75 -8.36
C ALA A 126 -11.05 -9.18 -8.88
N ARG A 127 -11.82 -9.40 -9.98
CA ARG A 127 -11.94 -10.72 -10.58
C ARG A 127 -10.63 -11.19 -11.22
N GLU A 128 -9.85 -10.28 -11.79
CA GLU A 128 -8.52 -10.59 -12.35
C GLU A 128 -7.56 -11.10 -11.28
N LEU A 129 -7.54 -10.47 -10.11
CA LEU A 129 -6.67 -10.85 -9.00
C LEU A 129 -7.14 -12.11 -8.27
N GLY A 130 -8.37 -12.58 -8.48
CA GLY A 130 -8.94 -13.75 -7.80
C GLY A 130 -9.68 -13.41 -6.50
N ALA A 131 -10.23 -12.21 -6.38
CA ALA A 131 -11.06 -11.79 -5.25
C ALA A 131 -12.26 -12.70 -5.06
N VAL A 132 -12.58 -13.02 -3.80
CA VAL A 132 -13.72 -13.84 -3.38
C VAL A 132 -14.70 -13.07 -2.47
N HIS A 133 -14.30 -11.90 -2.01
CA HIS A 133 -15.12 -11.03 -1.15
C HIS A 133 -15.59 -9.80 -1.93
N GLU A 134 -16.84 -9.39 -1.68
CA GLU A 134 -17.42 -8.17 -2.27
C GLU A 134 -17.17 -6.94 -1.39
N ARG A 135 -16.79 -7.15 -0.13
CA ARG A 135 -16.47 -6.11 0.86
C ARG A 135 -15.23 -6.52 1.66
N VAL A 136 -14.43 -5.55 2.05
CA VAL A 136 -13.22 -5.78 2.84
C VAL A 136 -13.26 -5.00 4.16
N PRO A 137 -12.81 -5.61 5.28
CA PRO A 137 -12.79 -4.91 6.56
C PRO A 137 -11.75 -3.77 6.54
N SER A 138 -12.16 -2.61 7.05
CA SER A 138 -11.38 -1.38 7.02
C SER A 138 -10.75 -1.09 8.38
N GLY A 139 -9.45 -1.06 8.43
CA GLY A 139 -8.67 -0.50 9.53
C GLY A 139 -8.23 0.92 9.24
N VAL A 140 -7.76 1.61 10.28
CA VAL A 140 -7.23 2.96 10.17
C VAL A 140 -5.87 3.09 10.82
N SER A 141 -4.96 3.82 10.17
CA SER A 141 -3.66 4.18 10.70
C SER A 141 -3.74 5.54 11.39
N VAL A 142 -3.29 5.57 12.65
CA VAL A 142 -3.29 6.73 13.55
C VAL A 142 -1.85 7.18 13.73
N GLY A 143 -1.56 8.43 13.36
CA GLY A 143 -0.23 9.01 13.46
C GLY A 143 0.21 9.26 14.91
N ILE A 144 1.45 9.74 15.08
CA ILE A 144 2.00 10.16 16.35
C ILE A 144 1.43 11.54 16.71
N PHE A 145 1.05 11.73 17.98
CA PHE A 145 0.50 12.97 18.51
C PHE A 145 1.41 13.57 19.60
N ASP A 146 1.18 14.82 19.92
CA ASP A 146 1.94 15.52 20.97
C ASP A 146 1.42 15.20 22.38
N SER A 147 0.23 14.59 22.50
CA SER A 147 -0.36 14.23 23.79
C SER A 147 -1.31 13.03 23.71
N ILE A 148 -1.40 12.30 24.81
CA ILE A 148 -2.32 11.18 24.98
C ILE A 148 -3.80 11.60 24.80
N PRO A 149 -4.28 12.73 25.38
CA PRO A 149 -5.66 13.15 25.15
C PRO A 149 -6.02 13.33 23.67
N GLN A 150 -5.15 13.97 22.87
CA GLN A 150 -5.36 14.12 21.42
C GLN A 150 -5.42 12.76 20.72
N LEU A 151 -4.54 11.82 21.08
CA LEU A 151 -4.57 10.47 20.55
C LEU A 151 -5.90 9.78 20.83
N LEU A 152 -6.37 9.84 22.09
CA LEU A 152 -7.62 9.19 22.51
C LEU A 152 -8.84 9.80 21.81
N ASP A 153 -8.90 11.12 21.65
CA ASP A 153 -9.98 11.79 20.92
C ASP A 153 -10.03 11.33 19.45
N VAL A 154 -8.88 11.23 18.81
CA VAL A 154 -8.79 10.78 17.40
C VAL A 154 -9.13 9.29 17.26
N VAL A 155 -8.62 8.43 18.14
CA VAL A 155 -8.98 6.99 18.16
C VAL A 155 -10.48 6.83 18.37
N GLY A 156 -11.07 7.56 19.32
CA GLY A 156 -12.53 7.56 19.57
C GLY A 156 -13.32 7.92 18.31
N SER A 157 -12.90 9.00 17.60
CA SER A 157 -13.58 9.43 16.39
C SER A 157 -13.54 8.37 15.26
N TYR A 158 -12.46 7.59 15.15
CA TYR A 158 -12.38 6.51 14.18
C TYR A 158 -13.22 5.29 14.57
N LEU A 159 -13.28 4.96 15.84
CA LEU A 159 -14.17 3.90 16.32
C LEU A 159 -15.65 4.29 16.10
N ASP A 160 -16.01 5.55 16.36
CA ASP A 160 -17.35 6.08 16.09
C ASP A 160 -17.68 6.10 14.58
N ALA A 161 -16.66 6.32 13.74
CA ALA A 161 -16.78 6.23 12.28
C ALA A 161 -16.88 4.77 11.78
N GLY A 162 -16.72 3.78 12.67
CA GLY A 162 -16.93 2.37 12.38
C GLY A 162 -15.69 1.60 11.93
N TYR A 163 -14.48 2.16 12.01
CA TYR A 163 -13.27 1.40 11.70
C TYR A 163 -13.11 0.21 12.66
N VAL A 164 -12.85 -0.97 12.09
CA VAL A 164 -12.83 -2.25 12.84
C VAL A 164 -11.45 -2.60 13.43
N ARG A 165 -10.41 -1.86 13.10
CA ARG A 165 -9.05 -2.04 13.62
C ARG A 165 -8.34 -0.69 13.71
N ILE A 166 -7.63 -0.47 14.82
CA ILE A 166 -6.78 0.71 15.05
C ILE A 166 -5.31 0.30 14.92
N LYS A 167 -4.52 1.05 14.13
CA LYS A 167 -3.07 0.94 14.04
C LYS A 167 -2.42 2.21 14.57
N LEU A 168 -1.64 2.12 15.64
CA LEU A 168 -0.90 3.26 16.19
C LEU A 168 0.51 3.30 15.60
N LYS A 169 0.91 4.46 15.11
CA LYS A 169 2.33 4.72 14.82
C LYS A 169 3.09 4.92 16.12
N ILE A 170 4.22 4.22 16.27
CA ILE A 170 5.07 4.27 17.45
C ILE A 170 6.51 4.67 17.09
N GLU A 171 7.19 5.26 18.07
CA GLU A 171 8.62 5.58 18.03
C GLU A 171 9.18 5.51 19.45
N PRO A 172 10.52 5.43 19.66
CA PRO A 172 11.10 5.44 21.00
C PRO A 172 10.60 6.61 21.85
N GLY A 173 9.96 6.31 22.99
CA GLY A 173 9.34 7.29 23.87
C GLY A 173 7.86 7.58 23.59
N TRP A 174 7.31 7.09 22.49
CA TRP A 174 5.89 7.13 22.16
C TRP A 174 5.43 5.75 21.70
N ASP A 175 5.33 4.80 22.62
CA ASP A 175 5.06 3.40 22.34
C ASP A 175 4.17 2.76 23.41
N VAL A 176 4.73 2.34 24.56
CA VAL A 176 4.00 1.62 25.60
C VAL A 176 2.86 2.45 26.22
N GLU A 177 3.10 3.75 26.51
CA GLU A 177 2.09 4.62 27.14
C GLU A 177 0.91 4.95 26.24
N PRO A 178 1.09 5.31 24.94
CA PRO A 178 -0.03 5.43 24.00
C PRO A 178 -0.87 4.16 23.89
N VAL A 179 -0.24 2.98 23.82
CA VAL A 179 -0.93 1.68 23.73
C VAL A 179 -1.74 1.41 25.01
N ARG A 180 -1.11 1.61 26.18
CA ARG A 180 -1.78 1.49 27.49
C ARG A 180 -3.02 2.39 27.57
N ALA A 181 -2.86 3.67 27.23
CA ALA A 181 -3.94 4.64 27.30
C ALA A 181 -5.13 4.26 26.40
N VAL A 182 -4.84 3.74 25.19
CA VAL A 182 -5.90 3.26 24.27
C VAL A 182 -6.61 2.05 24.86
N ARG A 183 -5.89 1.07 25.44
CA ARG A 183 -6.48 -0.10 26.11
C ARG A 183 -7.33 0.30 27.33
N GLU A 184 -6.82 1.17 28.21
CA GLU A 184 -7.55 1.67 29.37
C GLU A 184 -8.83 2.41 28.99
N ARG A 185 -8.82 3.14 27.88
CA ARG A 185 -9.97 3.95 27.45
C ARG A 185 -11.02 3.18 26.67
N PHE A 186 -10.60 2.26 25.77
CA PHE A 186 -11.49 1.60 24.79
C PHE A 186 -11.65 0.08 25.01
N GLY A 187 -10.86 -0.50 25.94
CA GLY A 187 -10.96 -1.90 26.29
C GLY A 187 -10.11 -2.83 25.41
N ASP A 188 -10.16 -4.12 25.77
CA ASP A 188 -9.35 -5.16 25.13
C ASP A 188 -9.97 -5.71 23.85
N ASP A 189 -11.29 -5.51 23.66
CA ASP A 189 -12.01 -5.98 22.47
C ASP A 189 -11.68 -5.22 21.19
N VAL A 190 -11.05 -4.03 21.29
CA VAL A 190 -10.65 -3.25 20.11
C VAL A 190 -9.45 -3.93 19.44
N PRO A 191 -9.57 -4.41 18.19
CA PRO A 191 -8.41 -4.90 17.45
C PRO A 191 -7.36 -3.81 17.29
N LEU A 192 -6.22 -3.95 17.99
CA LEU A 192 -5.15 -2.95 18.09
C LEU A 192 -3.84 -3.52 17.59
N GLN A 193 -3.12 -2.76 16.78
CA GLN A 193 -1.76 -3.07 16.33
C GLN A 193 -0.89 -1.83 16.36
N VAL A 194 0.42 -2.01 16.35
CA VAL A 194 1.39 -0.93 16.31
C VAL A 194 2.30 -1.04 15.09
N ASP A 195 2.79 0.11 14.62
CA ASP A 195 3.70 0.19 13.47
C ASP A 195 4.86 1.13 13.83
N ALA A 196 6.05 0.55 13.83
CA ALA A 196 7.28 1.21 14.24
C ALA A 196 8.03 1.86 13.07
N ASN A 197 7.73 1.49 11.83
CA ASN A 197 8.43 1.97 10.63
C ASN A 197 9.96 2.04 10.83
N THR A 198 10.57 0.93 11.21
CA THR A 198 12.02 0.74 11.41
C THR A 198 12.66 1.52 12.58
N ALA A 199 11.87 2.07 13.52
CA ALA A 199 12.38 3.00 14.52
C ALA A 199 13.24 2.39 15.64
N TYR A 200 13.30 1.05 15.74
CA TYR A 200 13.99 0.34 16.83
C TYR A 200 15.17 -0.50 16.32
N THR A 201 15.91 -1.02 17.26
CA THR A 201 16.99 -1.98 17.05
C THR A 201 16.76 -3.23 17.89
N LEU A 202 17.46 -4.32 17.63
CA LEU A 202 17.37 -5.54 18.44
C LEU A 202 17.74 -5.30 19.92
N ARG A 203 18.50 -4.24 20.23
CA ARG A 203 18.81 -3.85 21.64
C ARG A 203 17.56 -3.43 22.41
N ASP A 204 16.52 -2.99 21.69
CA ASP A 204 15.25 -2.53 22.26
C ASP A 204 14.28 -3.70 22.53
N ALA A 205 14.66 -4.95 22.23
CA ALA A 205 13.79 -6.12 22.39
C ALA A 205 13.14 -6.22 23.78
N ARG A 206 13.94 -5.97 24.84
CA ARG A 206 13.42 -5.97 26.23
C ARG A 206 12.40 -4.85 26.47
N HIS A 207 12.54 -3.71 25.79
CA HIS A 207 11.57 -2.62 25.87
C HIS A 207 10.31 -2.97 25.10
N LEU A 208 10.45 -3.47 23.88
CA LEU A 208 9.34 -3.90 23.03
C LEU A 208 8.52 -5.03 23.62
N ALA A 209 9.16 -5.93 24.39
CA ALA A 209 8.47 -7.00 25.14
C ALA A 209 7.43 -6.47 26.15
N LYS A 210 7.47 -5.19 26.55
CA LYS A 210 6.42 -4.58 27.38
C LYS A 210 5.09 -4.41 26.62
N LEU A 211 5.12 -4.43 25.31
CA LEU A 211 3.92 -4.41 24.46
C LEU A 211 3.15 -5.74 24.52
N ASP A 212 3.78 -6.82 24.94
CA ASP A 212 3.17 -8.15 25.10
C ASP A 212 2.02 -8.18 26.12
N ASP A 213 1.97 -7.18 27.03
CA ASP A 213 0.92 -7.07 28.05
C ASP A 213 -0.42 -6.52 27.49
N PHE A 214 -0.45 -6.07 26.20
CA PHE A 214 -1.60 -5.36 25.64
C PHE A 214 -2.37 -6.15 24.58
N ASP A 215 -2.11 -7.44 24.39
CA ASP A 215 -2.79 -8.31 23.42
C ASP A 215 -2.92 -7.65 22.02
N LEU A 216 -1.78 -7.20 21.50
CA LEU A 216 -1.73 -6.59 20.18
C LEU A 216 -1.85 -7.66 19.08
N LEU A 217 -2.57 -7.34 18.00
CA LEU A 217 -2.62 -8.19 16.81
C LEU A 217 -1.24 -8.44 16.23
N LEU A 218 -0.40 -7.40 16.22
CA LEU A 218 0.96 -7.45 15.69
C LEU A 218 1.77 -6.19 16.05
N ILE A 219 3.09 -6.32 15.94
CA ILE A 219 4.03 -5.20 15.81
C ILE A 219 4.59 -5.19 14.39
N GLU A 220 4.34 -4.09 13.65
CA GLU A 220 4.76 -3.93 12.25
C GLU A 220 6.13 -3.29 12.19
N GLN A 221 7.02 -3.90 11.38
CA GLN A 221 8.37 -3.45 11.01
C GLN A 221 9.15 -2.77 12.14
N PRO A 222 9.44 -3.46 13.24
CA PRO A 222 10.12 -2.86 14.38
C PRO A 222 11.57 -2.47 14.08
N LEU A 223 12.30 -3.26 13.28
CA LEU A 223 13.72 -3.04 13.00
C LEU A 223 13.94 -2.54 11.55
N GLU A 224 15.19 -2.20 11.25
CA GLU A 224 15.62 -1.79 9.91
C GLU A 224 15.18 -2.79 8.84
N GLU A 225 14.85 -2.31 7.64
CA GLU A 225 14.25 -3.11 6.57
C GLU A 225 15.15 -4.27 6.08
N GLU A 226 16.46 -4.11 6.14
CA GLU A 226 17.42 -5.12 5.72
C GLU A 226 17.76 -6.13 6.83
N ASP A 227 17.37 -5.87 8.09
CA ASP A 227 17.70 -6.71 9.26
C ASP A 227 16.72 -7.88 9.46
N ILE A 228 16.61 -8.76 8.48
CA ILE A 228 15.75 -9.96 8.52
C ILE A 228 16.16 -10.90 9.67
N LEU A 229 17.45 -11.05 9.93
CA LEU A 229 17.93 -11.93 11.01
C LEU A 229 17.65 -11.33 12.38
N GLY A 230 17.76 -10.01 12.53
CA GLY A 230 17.34 -9.32 13.75
C GLY A 230 15.84 -9.48 14.02
N HIS A 231 14.99 -9.40 12.99
CA HIS A 231 13.56 -9.68 13.14
C HIS A 231 13.30 -11.14 13.56
N ALA A 232 14.03 -12.11 12.99
CA ALA A 232 13.91 -13.51 13.41
C ALA A 232 14.32 -13.73 14.86
N GLU A 233 15.32 -13.00 15.35
CA GLU A 233 15.70 -13.05 16.76
C GLU A 233 14.68 -12.33 17.65
N LEU A 234 14.22 -11.14 17.24
CA LEU A 234 13.17 -10.40 17.96
C LEU A 234 11.89 -11.23 18.12
N ALA A 235 11.46 -11.93 17.06
CA ALA A 235 10.28 -12.79 17.09
C ALA A 235 10.37 -13.95 18.11
N ARG A 236 11.57 -14.30 18.56
CA ARG A 236 11.77 -15.27 19.65
C ARG A 236 11.76 -14.63 21.06
N LEU A 237 11.99 -13.32 21.12
CA LEU A 237 12.16 -12.58 22.39
C LEU A 237 10.87 -11.90 22.86
N ILE A 238 9.91 -11.70 21.97
CA ILE A 238 8.60 -11.08 22.26
C ILE A 238 7.46 -12.06 21.92
N LYS A 239 6.28 -11.86 22.53
CA LYS A 239 5.09 -12.69 22.26
C LYS A 239 4.21 -12.06 21.20
N THR A 240 4.21 -10.73 21.10
CA THR A 240 3.46 -9.98 20.07
C THR A 240 3.91 -10.43 18.68
N PRO A 241 2.99 -10.85 17.80
CA PRO A 241 3.34 -11.32 16.46
C PRO A 241 4.08 -10.25 15.66
N VAL A 242 5.23 -10.60 15.08
CA VAL A 242 5.98 -9.68 14.19
C VAL A 242 5.37 -9.70 12.81
N CYS A 243 5.07 -8.53 12.29
CA CYS A 243 4.63 -8.28 10.92
C CYS A 243 5.73 -7.56 10.14
N LEU A 244 6.06 -8.02 8.93
CA LEU A 244 7.01 -7.33 8.06
C LEU A 244 6.29 -6.55 6.97
N ASP A 245 6.72 -5.32 6.76
CA ASP A 245 6.30 -4.37 5.72
C ASP A 245 7.49 -4.03 4.80
N GLU A 246 8.33 -3.10 5.19
CA GLU A 246 9.44 -2.57 4.40
C GLU A 246 10.41 -3.67 3.95
N SER A 247 10.63 -4.69 4.76
CA SER A 247 11.49 -5.85 4.45
C SER A 247 10.95 -6.74 3.32
N ILE A 248 9.64 -6.72 3.05
CA ILE A 248 9.02 -7.58 2.04
C ILE A 248 8.89 -6.83 0.72
N VAL A 249 9.80 -7.09 -0.19
CA VAL A 249 9.88 -6.40 -1.49
C VAL A 249 9.60 -7.32 -2.69
N SER A 250 9.35 -8.61 -2.45
CA SER A 250 9.03 -9.62 -3.47
C SER A 250 8.55 -10.92 -2.83
N ALA A 251 7.97 -11.82 -3.61
CA ALA A 251 7.65 -13.19 -3.17
C ALA A 251 8.90 -13.95 -2.69
N GLN A 252 10.06 -13.68 -3.30
CA GLN A 252 11.32 -14.27 -2.86
C GLN A 252 11.76 -13.78 -1.48
N SER A 253 11.65 -12.46 -1.21
CA SER A 253 11.96 -11.91 0.13
C SER A 253 10.97 -12.40 1.18
N ALA A 254 9.68 -12.54 0.84
CA ALA A 254 8.67 -13.12 1.72
C ALA A 254 9.04 -14.58 2.09
N ALA A 255 9.34 -15.42 1.11
CA ALA A 255 9.76 -16.81 1.34
C ALA A 255 11.02 -16.90 2.22
N ALA A 256 12.01 -16.02 1.99
CA ALA A 256 13.23 -15.98 2.79
C ALA A 256 12.95 -15.57 4.25
N ALA A 257 12.15 -14.50 4.47
CA ALA A 257 11.77 -14.05 5.81
C ALA A 257 11.00 -15.13 6.59
N ILE A 258 10.04 -15.78 5.92
CA ILE A 258 9.28 -16.91 6.49
C ILE A 258 10.22 -18.06 6.88
N SER A 259 11.15 -18.44 6.01
CA SER A 259 12.04 -19.59 6.23
C SER A 259 12.93 -19.46 7.45
N VAL A 260 13.29 -18.23 7.85
CA VAL A 260 14.09 -17.96 9.05
C VAL A 260 13.24 -17.61 10.28
N GLY A 261 11.90 -17.55 10.15
CA GLY A 261 10.98 -17.21 11.23
C GLY A 261 11.01 -15.74 11.61
N ALA A 262 11.29 -14.84 10.65
CA ALA A 262 11.36 -13.41 10.90
C ALA A 262 9.99 -12.75 11.13
N CYS A 263 8.92 -13.38 10.68
CA CYS A 263 7.57 -12.88 10.85
C CYS A 263 6.54 -14.02 10.85
N SER A 264 5.37 -13.73 11.40
CA SER A 264 4.17 -14.56 11.33
C SER A 264 3.03 -13.89 10.55
N ILE A 265 3.21 -12.63 10.17
CA ILE A 265 2.25 -11.81 9.43
C ILE A 265 3.02 -10.99 8.39
N ILE A 266 2.41 -10.75 7.24
CA ILE A 266 2.97 -9.89 6.19
C ILE A 266 1.98 -8.77 5.84
N ASN A 267 2.49 -7.54 5.84
CA ASN A 267 1.82 -6.40 5.22
C ASN A 267 2.20 -6.35 3.73
N ILE A 268 1.21 -6.51 2.85
CA ILE A 268 1.42 -6.46 1.41
C ILE A 268 1.02 -5.08 0.89
N LYS A 269 2.01 -4.34 0.37
CA LYS A 269 1.79 -3.06 -0.32
C LYS A 269 2.17 -3.20 -1.80
N PRO A 270 1.20 -3.25 -2.72
CA PRO A 270 1.47 -3.51 -4.14
C PRO A 270 2.48 -2.55 -4.76
N GLY A 271 2.42 -1.27 -4.41
CA GLY A 271 3.38 -0.27 -4.87
C GLY A 271 4.81 -0.64 -4.50
N ARG A 272 5.05 -1.02 -3.25
CA ARG A 272 6.38 -1.34 -2.72
C ARG A 272 6.96 -2.63 -3.31
N VAL A 273 6.14 -3.62 -3.64
CA VAL A 273 6.61 -4.93 -4.11
C VAL A 273 6.75 -5.03 -5.64
N GLY A 274 6.41 -3.98 -6.38
CA GLY A 274 6.56 -3.95 -7.83
C GLY A 274 5.29 -4.28 -8.63
N GLY A 275 4.12 -4.22 -7.99
CA GLY A 275 2.81 -4.31 -8.61
C GLY A 275 1.89 -5.37 -8.02
N TYR A 276 0.67 -5.37 -8.51
CA TYR A 276 -0.40 -6.24 -7.99
C TYR A 276 -0.18 -7.72 -8.31
N LEU A 277 0.42 -8.04 -9.46
CA LEU A 277 0.75 -9.43 -9.81
C LEU A 277 1.82 -10.03 -8.88
N GLU A 278 2.80 -9.22 -8.44
CA GLU A 278 3.77 -9.66 -7.44
C GLU A 278 3.14 -9.73 -6.04
N ALA A 279 2.21 -8.82 -5.72
CA ALA A 279 1.45 -8.85 -4.48
C ALA A 279 0.63 -10.16 -4.34
N VAL A 280 -0.01 -10.62 -5.41
CA VAL A 280 -0.70 -11.92 -5.44
C VAL A 280 0.29 -13.08 -5.19
N ARG A 281 1.48 -13.05 -5.77
CA ARG A 281 2.51 -14.07 -5.52
C ARG A 281 2.98 -14.10 -4.06
N ILE A 282 3.10 -12.94 -3.43
CA ILE A 282 3.41 -12.86 -1.99
C ILE A 282 2.27 -13.44 -1.16
N HIS A 283 1.02 -13.09 -1.48
CA HIS A 283 -0.17 -13.67 -0.86
C HIS A 283 -0.17 -15.20 -0.95
N ASP A 284 0.10 -15.77 -2.13
CA ASP A 284 0.12 -17.21 -2.35
C ASP A 284 1.24 -17.91 -1.55
N VAL A 285 2.43 -17.29 -1.49
CA VAL A 285 3.55 -17.79 -0.65
C VAL A 285 3.14 -17.77 0.82
N ALA A 286 2.58 -16.67 1.33
CA ALA A 286 2.14 -16.57 2.72
C ALA A 286 1.04 -17.61 3.03
N ALA A 287 0.05 -17.75 2.15
CA ALA A 287 -1.02 -18.74 2.29
C ALA A 287 -0.49 -20.17 2.32
N ALA A 288 0.48 -20.52 1.44
CA ALA A 288 1.10 -21.85 1.42
C ALA A 288 1.86 -22.18 2.72
N HIS A 289 2.30 -21.17 3.46
CA HIS A 289 2.96 -21.30 4.76
C HIS A 289 2.03 -21.07 5.96
N GLY A 290 0.75 -20.80 5.76
CA GLY A 290 -0.22 -20.56 6.81
C GLY A 290 -0.08 -19.22 7.53
N LEU A 291 0.56 -18.22 6.91
CA LEU A 291 0.72 -16.88 7.47
C LEU A 291 -0.49 -16.02 7.12
N ALA A 292 -0.91 -15.19 8.08
CA ALA A 292 -1.89 -14.13 7.82
C ALA A 292 -1.28 -13.00 7.02
N VAL A 293 -2.08 -12.38 6.14
CA VAL A 293 -1.70 -11.18 5.41
C VAL A 293 -2.77 -10.10 5.51
N TRP A 294 -2.36 -8.87 5.31
CA TRP A 294 -3.24 -7.71 5.18
C TRP A 294 -2.67 -6.71 4.17
N CYS A 295 -3.53 -5.87 3.62
CA CYS A 295 -3.14 -4.86 2.64
C CYS A 295 -2.89 -3.53 3.31
N GLY A 296 -1.63 -3.08 3.27
CA GLY A 296 -1.24 -1.75 3.74
C GLY A 296 -1.55 -0.66 2.72
N GLY A 297 -1.60 0.60 3.20
CA GLY A 297 -1.81 1.78 2.38
C GLY A 297 -0.59 2.70 2.36
N MET A 298 -0.53 3.52 1.32
CA MET A 298 0.48 4.57 1.10
C MET A 298 -0.18 5.95 0.90
N VAL A 299 -1.35 6.16 1.52
CA VAL A 299 -2.13 7.40 1.39
C VAL A 299 -2.55 7.62 -0.07
N GLU A 300 -3.01 6.55 -0.72
CA GLU A 300 -3.43 6.57 -2.12
C GLU A 300 -4.68 7.43 -2.34
N THR A 301 -4.85 7.90 -3.59
CA THR A 301 -6.12 8.42 -4.09
C THR A 301 -7.13 7.28 -4.28
N GLY A 302 -8.33 7.59 -4.72
CA GLY A 302 -9.34 6.58 -5.02
C GLY A 302 -8.89 5.55 -6.06
N LEU A 303 -7.91 5.86 -6.93
CA LEU A 303 -7.35 4.90 -7.88
C LEU A 303 -6.61 3.76 -7.17
N GLY A 304 -5.56 4.09 -6.41
CA GLY A 304 -4.79 3.09 -5.68
C GLY A 304 -5.61 2.41 -4.58
N ARG A 305 -6.52 3.15 -3.94
CA ARG A 305 -7.42 2.62 -2.92
C ARG A 305 -8.40 1.56 -3.46
N ALA A 306 -8.99 1.79 -4.64
CA ALA A 306 -9.85 0.82 -5.31
C ALA A 306 -9.08 -0.46 -5.66
N ALA A 307 -7.87 -0.32 -6.17
CA ALA A 307 -7.01 -1.45 -6.49
C ALA A 307 -6.60 -2.24 -5.23
N ASN A 308 -6.30 -1.54 -4.12
CA ASN A 308 -5.97 -2.17 -2.84
C ASN A 308 -7.17 -2.89 -2.22
N ALA A 309 -8.39 -2.31 -2.32
CA ALA A 309 -9.61 -2.99 -1.88
C ALA A 309 -9.82 -4.30 -2.64
N ALA A 310 -9.61 -4.29 -3.95
CA ALA A 310 -9.70 -5.49 -4.78
C ALA A 310 -8.65 -6.56 -4.40
N LEU A 311 -7.41 -6.16 -4.10
CA LEU A 311 -6.37 -7.08 -3.60
C LEU A 311 -6.75 -7.66 -2.24
N ALA A 312 -7.20 -6.82 -1.30
CA ALA A 312 -7.61 -7.27 0.03
C ALA A 312 -8.84 -8.20 0.04
N ALA A 313 -9.52 -8.31 -1.09
CA ALA A 313 -10.65 -9.23 -1.27
C ALA A 313 -10.24 -10.67 -1.63
N LEU A 314 -8.94 -10.98 -1.75
CA LEU A 314 -8.44 -12.34 -1.92
C LEU A 314 -8.62 -13.15 -0.61
N PRO A 315 -8.77 -14.48 -0.69
CA PRO A 315 -9.17 -15.30 0.46
C PRO A 315 -8.15 -15.30 1.62
N GLY A 316 -6.87 -15.05 1.36
CA GLY A 316 -5.81 -15.06 2.38
C GLY A 316 -5.66 -13.74 3.15
N PHE A 317 -6.32 -12.66 2.74
CA PHE A 317 -6.32 -11.39 3.46
C PHE A 317 -7.29 -11.46 4.64
N THR A 318 -6.82 -11.99 5.76
CA THR A 318 -7.64 -12.31 6.94
C THR A 318 -7.65 -11.21 8.00
N LEU A 319 -6.76 -10.23 7.89
CA LEU A 319 -6.69 -9.09 8.80
C LEU A 319 -7.19 -7.81 8.10
N PRO A 320 -7.83 -6.87 8.85
CA PRO A 320 -8.29 -5.61 8.28
C PRO A 320 -7.14 -4.78 7.70
N GLY A 321 -7.31 -4.30 6.46
CA GLY A 321 -6.31 -3.49 5.76
C GLY A 321 -6.32 -2.02 6.15
N ASP A 322 -5.27 -1.29 5.76
CA ASP A 322 -5.24 0.19 5.79
C ASP A 322 -5.98 0.77 4.56
N ILE A 323 -7.20 0.30 4.34
CA ILE A 323 -8.06 0.70 3.22
C ILE A 323 -9.18 1.59 3.80
N SER A 324 -8.79 2.78 4.26
CA SER A 324 -9.70 3.74 4.86
C SER A 324 -10.54 4.49 3.81
N ALA A 325 -11.64 5.12 4.25
CA ALA A 325 -12.44 5.99 3.39
C ALA A 325 -11.62 7.13 2.78
N SER A 326 -12.04 7.66 1.63
CA SER A 326 -11.33 8.73 0.92
C SER A 326 -11.14 9.98 1.78
N ASP A 327 -12.15 10.35 2.56
CA ASP A 327 -12.16 11.53 3.44
C ASP A 327 -11.23 11.42 4.66
N ARG A 328 -10.68 10.22 4.92
CA ARG A 328 -9.62 10.04 5.93
C ARG A 328 -8.39 10.89 5.61
N PHE A 329 -8.05 11.02 4.32
CA PHE A 329 -6.85 11.72 3.88
C PHE A 329 -7.14 12.95 3.03
N TYR A 330 -8.19 12.94 2.20
CA TYR A 330 -8.46 13.99 1.23
C TYR A 330 -9.87 14.56 1.40
N ARG A 331 -9.97 15.89 1.50
CA ARG A 331 -11.28 16.57 1.52
C ARG A 331 -12.04 16.31 0.22
N THR A 332 -11.33 16.29 -0.88
CA THR A 332 -11.85 15.96 -2.21
C THR A 332 -10.84 15.03 -2.86
N ASP A 333 -11.29 13.85 -3.24
CA ASP A 333 -10.50 12.88 -4.00
C ASP A 333 -10.65 13.16 -5.51
N ILE A 334 -9.74 12.63 -6.32
CA ILE A 334 -9.81 12.74 -7.78
C ILE A 334 -10.83 11.78 -8.43
N THR A 335 -11.37 10.85 -7.68
CA THR A 335 -12.42 9.91 -8.09
C THR A 335 -13.71 10.16 -7.31
N ALA A 336 -14.77 9.44 -7.64
CA ALA A 336 -15.90 9.31 -6.72
C ALA A 336 -15.39 8.78 -5.37
N PRO A 337 -15.86 9.31 -4.23
CA PRO A 337 -15.38 8.90 -2.91
C PRO A 337 -15.62 7.42 -2.64
N LEU A 338 -14.60 6.73 -2.16
CA LEU A 338 -14.75 5.41 -1.55
C LEU A 338 -15.06 5.60 -0.07
N THR A 339 -16.12 4.98 0.39
CA THR A 339 -16.63 5.12 1.76
C THR A 339 -16.61 3.79 2.50
N ILE A 340 -16.67 3.85 3.83
CA ILE A 340 -16.88 2.67 4.66
C ILE A 340 -18.32 2.65 5.18
N SER A 341 -18.88 1.47 5.30
CA SER A 341 -20.18 1.23 5.91
C SER A 341 -20.10 -0.01 6.80
N GLU A 342 -20.50 0.13 8.06
CA GLU A 342 -20.43 -0.94 9.06
C GLU A 342 -19.02 -1.56 9.20
N GLY A 343 -17.98 -0.73 9.04
CA GLY A 343 -16.59 -1.16 9.14
C GLY A 343 -15.98 -1.79 7.88
N TYR A 344 -16.72 -1.78 6.77
CA TYR A 344 -16.30 -2.39 5.51
C TYR A 344 -16.30 -1.39 4.37
N MET A 345 -15.41 -1.60 3.43
CA MET A 345 -15.39 -0.92 2.12
C MET A 345 -15.86 -1.89 1.04
N ASP A 346 -16.77 -1.44 0.18
CA ASP A 346 -17.19 -2.19 -0.98
C ASP A 346 -16.07 -2.27 -2.01
N VAL A 347 -15.88 -3.45 -2.59
CA VAL A 347 -14.89 -3.68 -3.65
C VAL A 347 -15.46 -3.22 -4.99
N PRO A 348 -14.81 -2.28 -5.71
CA PRO A 348 -15.30 -1.84 -7.01
C PRO A 348 -15.41 -2.99 -8.01
N ALA A 349 -16.58 -3.15 -8.63
CA ALA A 349 -16.89 -4.27 -9.51
C ALA A 349 -16.89 -3.92 -11.01
N GLY A 350 -16.72 -2.65 -11.37
CA GLY A 350 -16.70 -2.19 -12.76
C GLY A 350 -15.45 -2.66 -13.53
N PRO A 351 -15.43 -2.46 -14.88
CA PRO A 351 -14.25 -2.78 -15.69
C PRO A 351 -12.99 -2.05 -15.23
N GLY A 352 -11.85 -2.72 -15.31
CA GLY A 352 -10.59 -2.22 -14.78
C GLY A 352 -10.67 -2.02 -13.27
N LEU A 353 -10.16 -0.91 -12.77
CA LEU A 353 -10.20 -0.51 -11.36
C LEU A 353 -11.62 -0.30 -10.80
N GLY A 354 -12.64 -0.22 -11.69
CA GLY A 354 -14.01 0.08 -11.30
C GLY A 354 -14.25 1.54 -10.90
N VAL A 355 -13.21 2.36 -10.94
CA VAL A 355 -13.23 3.81 -10.70
C VAL A 355 -12.44 4.53 -11.79
N SER A 356 -12.72 5.82 -11.98
CA SER A 356 -11.98 6.67 -12.92
C SER A 356 -11.79 8.05 -12.32
N PRO A 357 -10.72 8.76 -12.70
CA PRO A 357 -10.58 10.16 -12.33
C PRO A 357 -11.73 10.99 -12.92
N ILE A 358 -12.22 11.93 -12.14
CA ILE A 358 -13.17 12.96 -12.57
C ILE A 358 -12.33 14.09 -13.17
N PRO A 359 -12.49 14.40 -14.48
CA PRO A 359 -11.58 15.31 -15.19
C PRO A 359 -11.39 16.65 -14.49
N GLU A 360 -12.47 17.27 -14.01
CA GLU A 360 -12.44 18.58 -13.39
C GLU A 360 -11.69 18.56 -12.04
N LEU A 361 -11.81 17.46 -11.27
CA LEU A 361 -11.11 17.29 -9.99
C LEU A 361 -9.63 16.97 -10.23
N LEU A 362 -9.33 16.13 -11.21
CA LEU A 362 -7.96 15.79 -11.59
C LEU A 362 -7.20 17.01 -12.10
N ASP A 363 -7.82 17.82 -12.99
CA ASP A 363 -7.21 19.02 -13.55
C ASP A 363 -6.95 20.08 -12.46
N ALA A 364 -7.85 20.21 -11.48
CA ALA A 364 -7.71 21.16 -10.38
C ALA A 364 -6.49 20.92 -9.49
N VAL A 365 -6.00 19.67 -9.38
CA VAL A 365 -4.85 19.29 -8.58
C VAL A 365 -3.59 18.98 -9.38
N THR A 366 -3.68 19.01 -10.72
CA THR A 366 -2.56 18.73 -11.64
C THR A 366 -1.53 19.85 -11.58
N THR A 367 -0.27 19.48 -11.34
CA THR A 367 0.87 20.41 -11.32
C THR A 367 1.69 20.34 -12.60
N SER A 368 1.74 19.17 -13.23
CA SER A 368 2.36 18.99 -14.55
C SER A 368 1.81 17.76 -15.26
N SER A 369 1.92 17.72 -16.57
CA SER A 369 1.57 16.60 -17.42
C SER A 369 2.53 16.52 -18.60
N GLU A 370 2.97 15.31 -18.93
CA GLU A 370 3.90 15.01 -20.01
C GLU A 370 3.41 13.76 -20.76
N TRP A 371 3.25 13.88 -22.07
CA TRP A 371 2.92 12.75 -22.93
C TRP A 371 4.19 12.13 -23.53
N ILE A 372 4.33 10.82 -23.44
CA ILE A 372 5.44 10.03 -24.01
C ILE A 372 4.85 9.01 -24.98
N THR A 373 5.12 9.19 -26.26
CA THR A 373 4.74 8.24 -27.33
C THR A 373 5.65 7.02 -27.32
N LEU A 374 5.10 5.81 -27.54
CA LEU A 374 5.81 4.53 -27.51
C LEU A 374 5.78 3.82 -28.87
#